data_e48cfce85863be874f340ce240b40610
#
_entry.id   e48cfce85863be874f340ce240b40610
#
_cell.length_a   1.000
_cell.length_b   1.000
_cell.length_c   1.000
_cell.angle_alpha   90.00
_cell.angle_beta   90.00
_cell.angle_gamma   90.00
#
_symmetry.space_group_name_H-M   'P 1'
#
loop_
_entity.id
_entity.type
_entity.pdbx_description
1 polymer ?
#
loop_
_entity_poly.entity_id
_entity_poly.type
_entity_poly.pdbx_seq_one_letter_code
_entity_poly.pdbx_strand_id
1 'polypeptide(L)'
;MDSSKIAFKVREQLRGFLGIFSPHFSKPVLRFIGQMLYGIQAAQDVKLSQIGRELQESIPIGKVENRLSRNLALAGMDETLHSCILDYSAPAIREDTLIVVDPSDIQKDYAEKMPYLAKVWDGSRGEVGEKLGYSGCMAVACESGARRMMPLMFRLWSSEAPGFQSENAEVGAVIDAIAAKTDKRGIYVYDRGGDRIGLFGTFLEKGLRFIVRLVGNRNLVWRGRAQLAERLAGKCRMRHATSVTFLSHGKEKTVQIEFGAMEVRLPGKPDTALRLVVVKGFGQTPMMLLTNVVGTNSYRSLWQIVEGYMSRWRVEEAIRFIKQSYRLEDMRLLNYGRLKNMAALVVCAAAFASTWMGLGEKLEILRGHVIDLSRRIHKVPAFFYYAIADGIRRLFTRFGGGWCRQREEAPDEGDTRQMLLELRFAPG
;
A
#
# COMPACT_ATOMS: atom_id res chain seq x y z
N MET A 1 5.85 20.53 23.72
CA MET A 1 6.74 19.41 24.14
C MET A 1 8.10 19.60 23.48
N ASP A 2 9.21 19.36 24.19
CA ASP A 2 10.55 19.47 23.61
C ASP A 2 10.74 18.45 22.47
N SER A 3 11.37 18.88 21.37
CA SER A 3 11.58 18.06 20.17
C SER A 3 12.41 16.79 20.43
N SER A 4 13.34 16.85 21.41
CA SER A 4 14.13 15.69 21.82
C SER A 4 13.27 14.63 22.52
N LYS A 5 12.34 15.05 23.36
CA LYS A 5 11.36 14.16 24.01
C LYS A 5 10.40 13.55 22.98
N ILE A 6 9.99 14.31 21.97
CA ILE A 6 9.16 13.78 20.87
C ILE A 6 9.95 12.73 20.06
N ALA A 7 11.20 13.03 19.70
CA ALA A 7 12.07 12.11 18.99
C ALA A 7 12.28 10.79 19.76
N PHE A 8 12.48 10.88 21.07
CA PHE A 8 12.57 9.71 21.93
C PHE A 8 11.27 8.88 21.87
N LYS A 9 10.11 9.50 22.06
CA LYS A 9 8.81 8.80 22.00
C LYS A 9 8.55 8.14 20.65
N VAL A 10 8.88 8.79 19.54
CA VAL A 10 8.72 8.18 18.20
C VAL A 10 9.65 6.97 18.04
N ARG A 11 10.86 7.01 18.60
CA ARG A 11 11.75 5.82 18.59
C ARG A 11 11.21 4.68 19.45
N GLU A 12 10.64 4.98 20.60
CA GLU A 12 9.97 3.95 21.41
C GLU A 12 8.78 3.34 20.67
N GLN A 13 8.03 4.15 19.92
CA GLN A 13 6.98 3.60 19.04
C GLN A 13 7.56 2.70 17.96
N LEU A 14 8.71 3.04 17.36
CA LEU A 14 9.37 2.17 16.39
C LEU A 14 9.84 0.85 17.04
N ARG A 15 10.33 0.91 18.29
CA ARG A 15 10.67 -0.31 19.05
C ARG A 15 9.44 -1.15 19.37
N GLY A 16 8.32 -0.51 19.73
CA GLY A 16 7.03 -1.19 19.91
C GLY A 16 6.57 -1.87 18.64
N PHE A 17 6.69 -1.19 17.50
CA PHE A 17 6.37 -1.75 16.20
C PHE A 17 7.25 -2.95 15.83
N LEU A 18 8.53 -2.96 16.21
CA LEU A 18 9.40 -4.13 16.01
C LEU A 18 8.90 -5.37 16.75
N GLY A 19 8.06 -5.22 17.76
CA GLY A 19 7.43 -6.32 18.49
C GLY A 19 6.61 -7.25 17.59
N ILE A 20 6.03 -6.73 16.49
CA ILE A 20 5.25 -7.56 15.55
C ILE A 20 6.12 -8.60 14.82
N PHE A 21 7.42 -8.34 14.69
CA PHE A 21 8.38 -9.23 14.02
C PHE A 21 9.07 -10.20 15.00
N SER A 22 8.97 -9.94 16.30
CA SER A 22 9.74 -10.67 17.32
C SER A 22 9.46 -12.19 17.38
N PRO A 23 8.26 -12.72 17.07
CA PRO A 23 8.03 -14.15 17.04
C PRO A 23 8.72 -14.88 15.89
N HIS A 24 9.10 -14.16 14.83
CA HIS A 24 9.55 -14.73 13.57
C HIS A 24 11.04 -14.54 13.28
N PHE A 25 11.71 -13.63 13.99
CA PHE A 25 13.11 -13.31 13.74
C PHE A 25 13.97 -13.38 15.01
N SER A 26 15.21 -13.85 14.86
CA SER A 26 16.20 -13.83 15.93
C SER A 26 16.56 -12.40 16.37
N LYS A 27 17.04 -12.22 17.59
CA LYS A 27 17.46 -10.92 18.12
C LYS A 27 18.43 -10.14 17.21
N PRO A 28 19.47 -10.74 16.58
CA PRO A 28 20.33 -10.05 15.63
C PRO A 28 19.59 -9.55 14.39
N VAL A 29 18.65 -10.35 13.84
CA VAL A 29 17.85 -9.96 12.68
C VAL A 29 16.85 -8.86 13.06
N LEU A 30 16.20 -8.93 14.21
CA LEU A 30 15.34 -7.85 14.73
C LEU A 30 16.10 -6.53 14.88
N ARG A 31 17.32 -6.60 15.41
CA ARG A 31 18.20 -5.41 15.48
C ARG A 31 18.47 -4.84 14.10
N PHE A 32 18.77 -5.69 13.13
CA PHE A 32 18.97 -5.29 11.73
C PHE A 32 17.70 -4.66 11.14
N ILE A 33 16.53 -5.28 11.30
CA ILE A 33 15.25 -4.72 10.85
C ILE A 33 15.03 -3.34 11.48
N GLY A 34 15.26 -3.18 12.78
CA GLY A 34 15.15 -1.91 13.47
C GLY A 34 16.10 -0.84 12.90
N GLN A 35 17.36 -1.19 12.64
CA GLN A 35 18.33 -0.32 11.98
C GLN A 35 17.85 0.12 10.58
N MET A 36 17.33 -0.82 9.79
CA MET A 36 16.82 -0.50 8.45
C MET A 36 15.60 0.41 8.52
N LEU A 37 14.60 0.11 9.36
CA LEU A 37 13.40 0.93 9.48
C LEU A 37 13.72 2.33 10.00
N TYR A 38 14.60 2.46 11.01
CA TYR A 38 15.06 3.75 11.50
C TYR A 38 15.77 4.54 10.39
N GLY A 39 16.73 3.91 9.71
CA GLY A 39 17.51 4.55 8.66
C GLY A 39 16.66 4.94 7.44
N ILE A 40 15.72 4.09 7.01
CA ILE A 40 14.78 4.41 5.93
C ILE A 40 13.92 5.63 6.32
N GLN A 41 13.40 5.68 7.53
CA GLN A 41 12.62 6.81 8.03
C GLN A 41 13.44 8.11 8.13
N ALA A 42 14.67 8.01 8.64
CA ALA A 42 15.54 9.16 8.83
C ALA A 42 16.11 9.70 7.51
N ALA A 43 16.56 8.83 6.61
CA ALA A 43 17.11 9.23 5.32
C ALA A 43 16.02 9.57 4.29
N GLN A 44 14.83 8.97 4.40
CA GLN A 44 13.85 8.90 3.32
C GLN A 44 14.49 8.42 2.01
N ASP A 45 15.33 7.39 2.11
CA ASP A 45 16.09 6.83 1.00
C ASP A 45 16.32 5.33 1.25
N VAL A 46 16.44 4.55 0.19
CA VAL A 46 16.71 3.10 0.22
C VAL A 46 18.17 2.75 -0.04
N LYS A 47 19.03 3.73 -0.30
CA LYS A 47 20.46 3.51 -0.49
C LYS A 47 21.12 3.17 0.85
N LEU A 48 21.80 2.04 0.93
CA LEU A 48 22.45 1.57 2.18
C LEU A 48 23.43 2.59 2.75
N SER A 49 24.09 3.37 1.89
CA SER A 49 24.97 4.46 2.33
C SER A 49 24.24 5.58 3.06
N GLN A 50 23.03 5.96 2.58
CA GLN A 50 22.22 6.97 3.25
C GLN A 50 21.65 6.42 4.57
N ILE A 51 21.09 5.22 4.54
CA ILE A 51 20.63 4.52 5.74
C ILE A 51 21.74 4.41 6.78
N GLY A 52 22.93 3.97 6.35
CA GLY A 52 24.07 3.79 7.24
C GLY A 52 24.56 5.08 7.91
N ARG A 53 24.51 6.23 7.21
CA ARG A 53 24.85 7.53 7.78
C ARG A 53 23.91 7.94 8.92
N GLU A 54 22.61 7.69 8.74
CA GLU A 54 21.61 8.01 9.75
C GLU A 54 21.71 7.13 11.00
N LEU A 55 22.35 5.96 10.92
CA LEU A 55 22.60 5.12 12.10
C LEU A 55 23.62 5.76 13.06
N GLN A 56 24.46 6.67 12.59
CA GLN A 56 25.47 7.41 13.36
C GLN A 56 26.40 6.50 14.20
N GLU A 57 26.83 5.39 13.60
CA GLU A 57 27.74 4.46 14.26
C GLU A 57 29.20 4.95 14.18
N SER A 58 30.00 4.62 15.19
CA SER A 58 31.41 5.03 15.28
C SER A 58 32.37 4.28 14.35
N ILE A 59 31.84 3.35 13.53
CA ILE A 59 32.65 2.56 12.58
C ILE A 59 32.56 3.16 11.17
N PRO A 60 33.57 2.94 10.31
CA PRO A 60 33.59 3.45 8.94
C PRO A 60 32.33 3.05 8.15
N ILE A 61 31.76 4.00 7.38
CA ILE A 61 30.51 3.81 6.65
C ILE A 61 30.51 2.57 5.74
N GLY A 62 31.60 2.27 5.07
CA GLY A 62 31.70 1.06 4.23
C GLY A 62 31.55 -0.25 5.02
N LYS A 63 31.96 -0.30 6.29
CA LYS A 63 31.71 -1.46 7.17
C LYS A 63 30.24 -1.55 7.56
N VAL A 64 29.58 -0.41 7.80
CA VAL A 64 28.13 -0.36 8.06
C VAL A 64 27.36 -0.86 6.83
N GLU A 65 27.65 -0.33 5.66
CA GLU A 65 27.02 -0.75 4.39
C GLU A 65 27.18 -2.25 4.14
N ASN A 66 28.39 -2.77 4.28
CA ASN A 66 28.68 -4.20 4.09
C ASN A 66 27.90 -5.08 5.08
N ARG A 67 27.77 -4.64 6.33
CA ARG A 67 26.98 -5.34 7.35
C ARG A 67 25.50 -5.32 7.00
N LEU A 68 24.95 -4.16 6.66
CA LEU A 68 23.54 -4.03 6.23
C LEU A 68 23.26 -4.87 4.99
N SER A 69 24.15 -4.81 3.99
CA SER A 69 24.02 -5.58 2.76
C SER A 69 24.03 -7.10 3.01
N ARG A 70 24.90 -7.60 3.91
CA ARG A 70 24.95 -9.03 4.26
C ARG A 70 23.67 -9.49 4.95
N ASN A 71 23.18 -8.73 5.93
CA ASN A 71 21.94 -9.07 6.62
C ASN A 71 20.72 -8.97 5.69
N LEU A 72 20.74 -8.06 4.72
CA LEU A 72 19.68 -7.93 3.71
C LEU A 72 19.61 -9.15 2.76
N ALA A 73 20.60 -10.04 2.77
CA ALA A 73 20.59 -11.26 1.95
C ALA A 73 19.86 -12.45 2.59
N LEU A 74 19.24 -12.28 3.75
CA LEU A 74 18.49 -13.35 4.43
C LEU A 74 17.35 -13.86 3.52
N ALA A 75 17.38 -15.15 3.21
CA ALA A 75 16.36 -15.78 2.38
C ALA A 75 14.98 -15.78 3.07
N GLY A 76 13.91 -15.52 2.31
CA GLY A 76 12.54 -15.55 2.80
C GLY A 76 12.17 -14.40 3.76
N MET A 77 13.06 -13.41 3.93
CA MET A 77 12.79 -12.29 4.81
C MET A 77 11.63 -11.43 4.31
N ASP A 78 11.54 -11.18 3.01
CA ASP A 78 10.45 -10.43 2.38
C ASP A 78 9.08 -11.08 2.67
N GLU A 79 8.96 -12.39 2.51
CA GLU A 79 7.71 -13.12 2.75
C GLU A 79 7.33 -13.07 4.24
N THR A 80 8.31 -13.25 5.14
CA THR A 80 8.08 -13.19 6.60
C THR A 80 7.67 -11.78 7.03
N LEU A 81 8.32 -10.72 6.52
CA LEU A 81 7.96 -9.33 6.81
C LEU A 81 6.53 -9.02 6.35
N HIS A 82 6.15 -9.44 5.14
CA HIS A 82 4.79 -9.25 4.64
C HIS A 82 3.77 -10.02 5.49
N SER A 83 4.07 -11.26 5.88
CA SER A 83 3.19 -12.03 6.77
C SER A 83 2.96 -11.31 8.10
N CYS A 84 4.01 -10.77 8.73
CA CYS A 84 3.88 -10.01 9.97
C CYS A 84 3.02 -8.74 9.83
N ILE A 85 3.18 -8.00 8.72
CA ILE A 85 2.35 -6.82 8.43
C ILE A 85 0.89 -7.22 8.21
N LEU A 86 0.65 -8.30 7.50
CA LEU A 86 -0.70 -8.83 7.28
C LEU A 86 -1.34 -9.28 8.60
N ASP A 87 -0.61 -10.02 9.45
CA ASP A 87 -1.10 -10.45 10.78
C ASP A 87 -1.46 -9.25 11.66
N TYR A 88 -0.65 -8.20 11.63
CA TYR A 88 -0.91 -6.96 12.35
C TYR A 88 -2.14 -6.22 11.82
N SER A 89 -2.34 -6.20 10.50
CA SER A 89 -3.40 -5.44 9.84
C SER A 89 -4.74 -6.19 9.76
N ALA A 90 -4.71 -7.52 9.75
CA ALA A 90 -5.88 -8.37 9.53
C ALA A 90 -7.06 -8.11 10.51
N PRO A 91 -6.85 -7.84 11.82
CA PRO A 91 -7.94 -7.53 12.73
C PRO A 91 -8.73 -6.27 12.36
N ALA A 92 -8.08 -5.30 11.69
CA ALA A 92 -8.73 -4.07 11.25
C ALA A 92 -9.48 -4.22 9.91
N ILE A 93 -9.27 -5.33 9.18
CA ILE A 93 -9.94 -5.58 7.90
C ILE A 93 -11.30 -6.21 8.15
N ARG A 94 -12.36 -5.49 7.79
CA ARG A 94 -13.76 -5.89 7.89
C ARG A 94 -14.31 -6.33 6.54
N GLU A 95 -15.57 -6.75 6.52
CA GLU A 95 -16.28 -7.19 5.32
C GLU A 95 -16.37 -6.10 4.24
N ASP A 96 -16.48 -4.84 4.63
CA ASP A 96 -16.62 -3.67 3.77
C ASP A 96 -15.30 -2.94 3.50
N THR A 97 -14.20 -3.39 4.09
CA THR A 97 -12.87 -2.83 3.84
C THR A 97 -12.45 -3.06 2.39
N LEU A 98 -12.00 -2.02 1.71
CA LEU A 98 -11.51 -2.11 0.35
C LEU A 98 -10.04 -2.56 0.36
N ILE A 99 -9.69 -3.54 -0.44
CA ILE A 99 -8.32 -4.02 -0.66
C ILE A 99 -7.96 -3.68 -2.10
N VAL A 100 -7.28 -2.56 -2.28
CA VAL A 100 -6.85 -2.13 -3.61
C VAL A 100 -5.57 -2.86 -3.96
N VAL A 101 -5.61 -3.56 -5.09
CA VAL A 101 -4.47 -4.29 -5.66
C VAL A 101 -4.05 -3.58 -6.94
N ASP A 102 -2.82 -3.09 -6.99
CA ASP A 102 -2.33 -2.26 -8.07
C ASP A 102 -0.96 -2.74 -8.56
N PRO A 103 -0.87 -3.32 -9.77
CA PRO A 103 0.40 -3.61 -10.41
C PRO A 103 1.17 -2.32 -10.70
N SER A 104 2.46 -2.36 -10.50
CA SER A 104 3.31 -1.19 -10.60
C SER A 104 4.73 -1.58 -10.97
N ASP A 105 5.42 -0.75 -11.74
CA ASP A 105 6.80 -1.00 -12.13
C ASP A 105 7.78 -0.14 -11.34
N ILE A 106 8.98 -0.68 -11.14
CA ILE A 106 10.16 0.01 -10.63
C ILE A 106 11.14 0.14 -11.78
N GLN A 107 11.17 1.32 -12.40
CA GLN A 107 12.05 1.58 -13.53
C GLN A 107 13.50 1.76 -13.08
N LYS A 108 14.46 1.29 -13.89
CA LYS A 108 15.89 1.32 -13.66
C LYS A 108 16.62 1.84 -14.90
N ASP A 109 16.35 3.10 -15.25
CA ASP A 109 16.80 3.73 -16.50
C ASP A 109 18.32 3.65 -16.76
N TYR A 110 19.13 3.51 -15.71
CA TYR A 110 20.59 3.50 -15.82
C TYR A 110 21.24 2.22 -15.30
N ALA A 111 20.46 1.15 -15.06
CA ALA A 111 20.98 -0.08 -14.52
C ALA A 111 21.33 -1.06 -15.65
N GLU A 112 22.60 -1.49 -15.71
CA GLU A 112 23.06 -2.48 -16.68
C GLU A 112 23.38 -3.83 -16.04
N LYS A 113 23.75 -3.83 -14.75
CA LYS A 113 24.32 -5.01 -14.06
C LYS A 113 23.43 -5.56 -12.95
N MET A 114 22.21 -5.04 -12.80
CA MET A 114 21.28 -5.59 -11.80
C MET A 114 20.72 -6.92 -12.29
N PRO A 115 20.56 -7.94 -11.39
CA PRO A 115 20.11 -9.26 -11.80
C PRO A 115 18.67 -9.24 -12.30
N TYR A 116 18.40 -10.00 -13.34
CA TYR A 116 17.06 -10.21 -13.90
C TYR A 116 16.33 -8.91 -14.26
N LEU A 117 17.03 -7.92 -14.84
CA LEU A 117 16.36 -6.74 -15.41
C LEU A 117 15.45 -7.17 -16.55
N ALA A 118 14.18 -6.81 -16.47
CA ALA A 118 13.18 -7.09 -17.49
C ALA A 118 12.70 -5.79 -18.14
N LYS A 119 12.10 -5.91 -19.34
CA LYS A 119 11.36 -4.80 -19.93
C LYS A 119 10.10 -4.55 -19.12
N VAL A 120 9.88 -3.32 -18.72
CA VAL A 120 8.72 -2.91 -17.93
C VAL A 120 7.85 -1.92 -18.71
N TRP A 121 6.63 -1.70 -18.21
CA TRP A 121 5.69 -0.78 -18.80
C TRP A 121 6.22 0.66 -18.76
N ASP A 122 6.19 1.35 -19.88
CA ASP A 122 6.48 2.78 -19.95
C ASP A 122 5.17 3.58 -19.88
N GLY A 123 4.85 4.09 -18.70
CA GLY A 123 3.66 4.90 -18.47
C GLY A 123 3.60 6.19 -19.30
N SER A 124 4.74 6.68 -19.81
CA SER A 124 4.80 7.86 -20.69
C SER A 124 4.38 7.56 -22.13
N ARG A 125 4.63 6.32 -22.59
CA ARG A 125 4.25 5.85 -23.93
C ARG A 125 2.99 5.00 -23.93
N GLY A 126 2.59 4.47 -22.78
CA GLY A 126 1.42 3.59 -22.66
C GLY A 126 1.64 2.19 -23.24
N GLU A 127 2.89 1.71 -23.33
CA GLU A 127 3.28 0.42 -23.88
C GLU A 127 4.48 -0.18 -23.12
N VAL A 128 4.75 -1.46 -23.33
CA VAL A 128 6.01 -2.08 -22.89
C VAL A 128 7.13 -1.50 -23.75
N GLY A 129 7.94 -0.64 -23.17
CA GLY A 129 8.99 0.10 -23.86
C GLY A 129 10.37 -0.53 -23.71
N GLU A 130 11.40 0.26 -24.02
CA GLU A 130 12.81 -0.11 -23.85
C GLU A 130 13.30 0.05 -22.39
N LYS A 131 12.45 0.54 -21.50
CA LYS A 131 12.80 0.72 -20.08
C LYS A 131 12.98 -0.60 -19.39
N LEU A 132 14.10 -0.72 -18.70
CA LEU A 132 14.43 -1.88 -17.88
C LEU A 132 14.02 -1.64 -16.42
N GLY A 133 13.66 -2.72 -15.73
CA GLY A 133 13.26 -2.63 -14.33
C GLY A 133 12.73 -3.94 -13.77
N TYR A 134 11.86 -3.77 -12.80
CA TYR A 134 11.15 -4.86 -12.13
C TYR A 134 9.68 -4.52 -12.04
N SER A 135 8.84 -5.52 -12.18
CA SER A 135 7.41 -5.37 -11.92
C SER A 135 7.10 -5.66 -10.45
N GLY A 136 6.00 -5.16 -9.98
CA GLY A 136 5.53 -5.43 -8.64
C GLY A 136 4.03 -5.24 -8.50
N CYS A 137 3.49 -5.71 -7.39
CA CYS A 137 2.10 -5.52 -7.04
C CYS A 137 1.99 -4.98 -5.62
N MET A 138 1.44 -3.79 -5.49
CA MET A 138 1.14 -3.16 -4.20
C MET A 138 -0.29 -3.50 -3.80
N ALA A 139 -0.46 -3.91 -2.54
CA ALA A 139 -1.78 -4.04 -1.93
C ALA A 139 -1.92 -3.09 -0.75
N VAL A 140 -3.02 -2.34 -0.73
CA VAL A 140 -3.35 -1.37 0.31
C VAL A 140 -4.79 -1.57 0.73
N ALA A 141 -5.03 -1.73 2.03
CA ALA A 141 -6.40 -1.71 2.56
C ALA A 141 -6.81 -0.27 2.93
N CYS A 142 -8.08 0.06 2.68
CA CYS A 142 -8.66 1.34 3.06
C CYS A 142 -10.15 1.21 3.35
N GLU A 143 -10.70 2.16 4.13
CA GLU A 143 -12.14 2.36 4.26
C GLU A 143 -12.70 3.11 3.05
N SER A 144 -14.00 2.97 2.78
CA SER A 144 -14.67 3.81 1.80
C SER A 144 -14.47 5.29 2.15
N GLY A 145 -14.14 6.13 1.16
CA GLY A 145 -13.71 7.50 1.41
C GLY A 145 -12.20 7.66 1.65
N ALA A 146 -11.46 6.58 1.82
CA ALA A 146 -10.00 6.45 1.79
C ALA A 146 -9.20 7.44 2.68
N ARG A 147 -9.72 7.80 3.87
CA ARG A 147 -8.96 8.61 4.83
C ARG A 147 -7.92 7.79 5.60
N ARG A 148 -8.20 6.51 5.82
CA ARG A 148 -7.33 5.57 6.53
C ARG A 148 -6.82 4.54 5.56
N MET A 149 -5.52 4.41 5.44
CA MET A 149 -4.86 3.50 4.52
C MET A 149 -3.83 2.67 5.25
N MET A 150 -3.84 1.38 4.97
CA MET A 150 -2.92 0.39 5.55
C MET A 150 -2.18 -0.30 4.41
N PRO A 151 -0.89 0.00 4.17
CA PRO A 151 -0.05 -0.79 3.29
C PRO A 151 0.02 -2.22 3.80
N LEU A 152 -0.33 -3.18 2.95
CA LEU A 152 -0.36 -4.59 3.31
C LEU A 152 0.88 -5.32 2.85
N MET A 153 1.22 -5.18 1.57
CA MET A 153 2.41 -5.79 1.00
C MET A 153 2.78 -5.17 -0.35
N PHE A 154 4.03 -5.38 -0.76
CA PHE A 154 4.51 -5.11 -2.10
C PHE A 154 5.34 -6.30 -2.59
N ARG A 155 4.76 -7.11 -3.46
CA ARG A 155 5.44 -8.23 -4.08
C ARG A 155 6.19 -7.78 -5.32
N LEU A 156 7.50 -7.91 -5.32
CA LEU A 156 8.38 -7.55 -6.44
C LEU A 156 8.75 -8.82 -7.22
N TRP A 157 8.68 -8.76 -8.55
CA TRP A 157 9.11 -9.84 -9.43
C TRP A 157 9.79 -9.33 -10.70
N SER A 158 10.35 -10.26 -11.46
CA SER A 158 10.85 -10.02 -12.82
C SER A 158 10.46 -11.19 -13.71
N SER A 159 10.08 -10.90 -14.95
CA SER A 159 9.85 -11.94 -15.98
C SER A 159 11.11 -12.70 -16.37
N GLU A 160 12.29 -12.14 -16.11
CA GLU A 160 13.59 -12.77 -16.37
C GLU A 160 14.09 -13.62 -15.19
N ALA A 161 13.40 -13.58 -14.02
CA ALA A 161 13.84 -14.34 -12.86
C ALA A 161 13.47 -15.82 -12.96
N PRO A 162 14.34 -16.74 -12.48
CA PRO A 162 14.01 -18.15 -12.40
C PRO A 162 12.74 -18.38 -11.59
N GLY A 163 11.84 -19.25 -12.09
CA GLY A 163 10.58 -19.60 -11.43
C GLY A 163 9.44 -18.63 -11.69
N PHE A 164 9.64 -17.54 -12.44
CA PHE A 164 8.53 -16.71 -12.89
C PHE A 164 7.61 -17.52 -13.82
N GLN A 165 6.33 -17.52 -13.54
CA GLN A 165 5.32 -18.20 -14.36
C GLN A 165 4.50 -17.20 -15.18
N SER A 166 3.90 -16.23 -14.52
CA SER A 166 3.13 -15.16 -15.15
C SER A 166 2.82 -14.05 -14.14
N GLU A 167 2.54 -12.87 -14.65
CA GLU A 167 2.03 -11.76 -13.83
C GLU A 167 0.76 -12.14 -13.06
N ASN A 168 -0.14 -12.92 -13.68
CA ASN A 168 -1.35 -13.39 -13.00
C ASN A 168 -1.04 -14.31 -11.81
N ALA A 169 0.00 -15.14 -11.90
CA ALA A 169 0.44 -15.98 -10.79
C ALA A 169 1.00 -15.13 -9.64
N GLU A 170 1.81 -14.11 -9.95
CA GLU A 170 2.38 -13.21 -8.95
C GLU A 170 1.30 -12.36 -8.24
N VAL A 171 0.35 -11.82 -9.01
CA VAL A 171 -0.83 -11.10 -8.45
C VAL A 171 -1.72 -12.06 -7.65
N GLY A 172 -1.93 -13.29 -8.16
CA GLY A 172 -2.65 -14.34 -7.45
C GLY A 172 -2.05 -14.64 -6.09
N ALA A 173 -0.72 -14.73 -6.00
CA ALA A 173 0.00 -14.94 -4.73
C ALA A 173 -0.21 -13.78 -3.73
N VAL A 174 -0.30 -12.53 -4.20
CA VAL A 174 -0.66 -11.37 -3.34
C VAL A 174 -2.07 -11.53 -2.78
N ILE A 175 -3.03 -11.86 -3.64
CA ILE A 175 -4.43 -12.06 -3.25
C ILE A 175 -4.54 -13.21 -2.24
N ASP A 176 -3.83 -14.31 -2.47
CA ASP A 176 -3.84 -15.49 -1.62
C ASP A 176 -3.28 -15.20 -0.22
N ALA A 177 -2.14 -14.53 -0.15
CA ALA A 177 -1.53 -14.15 1.11
C ALA A 177 -2.48 -13.28 1.96
N ILE A 178 -3.15 -12.32 1.33
CA ILE A 178 -4.10 -11.44 2.03
C ILE A 178 -5.34 -12.23 2.44
N ALA A 179 -5.94 -13.00 1.53
CA ALA A 179 -7.15 -13.77 1.79
C ALA A 179 -6.98 -14.77 2.94
N ALA A 180 -5.82 -15.43 3.01
CA ALA A 180 -5.49 -16.37 4.07
C ALA A 180 -5.42 -15.70 5.46
N LYS A 181 -4.92 -14.47 5.55
CA LYS A 181 -4.78 -13.74 6.82
C LYS A 181 -6.05 -12.99 7.24
N THR A 182 -6.92 -12.65 6.29
CA THR A 182 -8.14 -11.89 6.54
C THR A 182 -9.40 -12.76 6.62
N ASP A 183 -9.28 -14.08 6.58
CA ASP A 183 -10.41 -15.01 6.47
C ASP A 183 -11.35 -14.63 5.31
N LYS A 184 -10.76 -14.23 4.18
CA LYS A 184 -11.44 -13.77 2.96
C LYS A 184 -12.29 -12.50 3.15
N ARG A 185 -12.13 -11.77 4.25
CA ARG A 185 -12.78 -10.48 4.47
C ARG A 185 -12.19 -9.41 3.54
N GLY A 186 -12.95 -8.36 3.28
CA GLY A 186 -12.61 -7.27 2.39
C GLY A 186 -13.21 -7.42 0.99
N ILE A 187 -13.12 -6.35 0.23
CA ILE A 187 -13.55 -6.26 -1.17
C ILE A 187 -12.33 -5.89 -2.01
N TYR A 188 -11.91 -6.78 -2.90
CA TYR A 188 -10.76 -6.53 -3.76
C TYR A 188 -11.14 -5.55 -4.88
N VAL A 189 -10.42 -4.44 -4.98
CA VAL A 189 -10.65 -3.40 -5.98
C VAL A 189 -9.51 -3.36 -6.96
N TYR A 190 -9.81 -3.46 -8.23
CA TYR A 190 -8.82 -3.50 -9.30
C TYR A 190 -9.21 -2.56 -10.45
N ASP A 191 -8.22 -1.98 -11.10
CA ASP A 191 -8.41 -1.14 -12.28
C ASP A 191 -8.70 -1.96 -13.57
N ARG A 192 -8.57 -1.31 -14.74
CA ARG A 192 -8.73 -1.98 -16.04
C ARG A 192 -7.76 -3.13 -16.28
N GLY A 193 -6.58 -3.11 -15.65
CA GLY A 193 -5.62 -4.21 -15.69
C GLY A 193 -6.16 -5.51 -15.08
N GLY A 194 -7.15 -5.40 -14.19
CA GLY A 194 -7.86 -6.55 -13.61
C GLY A 194 -8.92 -7.18 -14.51
N ASP A 195 -9.21 -6.62 -15.68
CA ASP A 195 -10.15 -7.19 -16.65
C ASP A 195 -9.57 -8.42 -17.38
N ARG A 196 -9.21 -9.44 -16.58
CA ARG A 196 -8.58 -10.70 -17.04
C ARG A 196 -9.39 -11.89 -16.55
N ILE A 197 -9.66 -12.85 -17.45
CA ILE A 197 -10.48 -14.02 -17.10
C ILE A 197 -9.89 -14.85 -15.95
N GLY A 198 -8.57 -14.99 -15.92
CA GLY A 198 -7.86 -15.71 -14.84
C GLY A 198 -8.06 -15.06 -13.47
N LEU A 199 -8.07 -13.73 -13.40
CA LEU A 199 -8.30 -13.00 -12.16
C LEU A 199 -9.74 -13.16 -11.67
N PHE A 200 -10.74 -13.08 -12.54
CA PHE A 200 -12.13 -13.37 -12.19
C PHE A 200 -12.30 -14.81 -11.72
N GLY A 201 -11.62 -15.76 -12.37
CA GLY A 201 -11.57 -17.15 -11.91
C GLY A 201 -11.07 -17.25 -10.48
N THR A 202 -9.94 -16.63 -10.18
CA THR A 202 -9.34 -16.61 -8.83
C THR A 202 -10.33 -16.07 -7.79
N PHE A 203 -10.97 -14.92 -8.04
CA PHE A 203 -11.91 -14.34 -7.11
C PHE A 203 -13.12 -15.25 -6.86
N LEU A 204 -13.72 -15.78 -7.92
CA LEU A 204 -14.94 -16.58 -7.82
C LEU A 204 -14.69 -17.95 -7.19
N GLU A 205 -13.61 -18.63 -7.55
CA GLU A 205 -13.25 -19.95 -7.01
C GLU A 205 -12.88 -19.88 -5.53
N LYS A 206 -12.27 -18.78 -5.09
CA LYS A 206 -11.93 -18.55 -3.69
C LYS A 206 -13.06 -17.93 -2.87
N GLY A 207 -14.17 -17.55 -3.51
CA GLY A 207 -15.30 -16.89 -2.86
C GLY A 207 -14.97 -15.47 -2.37
N LEU A 208 -14.04 -14.78 -3.06
CA LEU A 208 -13.62 -13.42 -2.71
C LEU A 208 -14.56 -12.39 -3.35
N ARG A 209 -14.81 -11.30 -2.64
CA ARG A 209 -15.58 -10.18 -3.17
C ARG A 209 -14.68 -9.24 -3.94
N PHE A 210 -15.18 -8.71 -5.04
CA PHE A 210 -14.39 -7.83 -5.91
C PHE A 210 -15.22 -6.72 -6.56
N ILE A 211 -14.53 -5.66 -6.95
CA ILE A 211 -14.98 -4.59 -7.84
C ILE A 211 -13.86 -4.38 -8.86
N VAL A 212 -14.10 -4.75 -10.11
CA VAL A 212 -13.10 -4.63 -11.20
C VAL A 212 -13.65 -3.73 -12.29
N ARG A 213 -12.87 -2.74 -12.72
CA ARG A 213 -13.23 -1.91 -13.87
C ARG A 213 -12.94 -2.64 -15.15
N LEU A 214 -13.93 -2.72 -16.03
CA LEU A 214 -13.80 -3.35 -17.35
C LEU A 214 -13.21 -2.39 -18.39
N VAL A 215 -12.50 -2.96 -19.37
CA VAL A 215 -12.01 -2.22 -20.55
C VAL A 215 -13.16 -1.86 -21.50
N GLY A 216 -14.18 -2.73 -21.61
CA GLY A 216 -15.36 -2.52 -22.45
C GLY A 216 -15.56 -3.62 -23.51
N ASN A 217 -14.50 -4.23 -23.98
CA ASN A 217 -14.51 -5.28 -24.99
C ASN A 217 -14.77 -6.70 -24.42
N ARG A 218 -15.03 -6.82 -23.10
CA ARG A 218 -15.36 -8.10 -22.48
C ARG A 218 -16.77 -8.55 -22.87
N ASN A 219 -16.89 -9.82 -23.26
CA ASN A 219 -18.20 -10.46 -23.43
C ASN A 219 -18.79 -10.80 -22.06
N LEU A 220 -20.04 -10.38 -21.84
CA LEU A 220 -20.88 -10.73 -20.70
C LEU A 220 -22.19 -11.32 -21.19
N VAL A 221 -22.75 -12.27 -20.46
CA VAL A 221 -24.04 -12.87 -20.77
C VAL A 221 -25.15 -12.08 -20.07
N TRP A 222 -26.08 -11.58 -20.84
CA TRP A 222 -27.28 -10.90 -20.38
C TRP A 222 -28.50 -11.48 -21.08
N ARG A 223 -29.51 -11.92 -20.31
CA ARG A 223 -30.70 -12.57 -20.84
C ARG A 223 -30.41 -13.71 -21.82
N GLY A 224 -29.43 -14.56 -21.47
CA GLY A 224 -29.03 -15.72 -22.28
C GLY A 224 -28.17 -15.40 -23.51
N ARG A 225 -27.80 -14.14 -23.77
CA ARG A 225 -27.01 -13.72 -24.94
C ARG A 225 -25.70 -13.06 -24.52
N ALA A 226 -24.61 -13.49 -25.15
CA ALA A 226 -23.30 -12.86 -24.97
C ALA A 226 -23.26 -11.53 -25.73
N GLN A 227 -22.82 -10.46 -25.06
CA GLN A 227 -22.69 -9.11 -25.61
C GLN A 227 -21.48 -8.41 -24.98
N LEU A 228 -20.89 -7.49 -25.71
CA LEU A 228 -19.81 -6.65 -25.19
C LEU A 228 -20.31 -5.77 -24.03
N ALA A 229 -19.46 -5.60 -23.00
CA ALA A 229 -19.78 -4.79 -21.84
C ALA A 229 -20.17 -3.35 -22.20
N GLU A 230 -19.51 -2.74 -23.17
CA GLU A 230 -19.84 -1.39 -23.66
C GLU A 230 -21.26 -1.31 -24.27
N ARG A 231 -21.68 -2.35 -25.03
CA ARG A 231 -23.06 -2.42 -25.57
C ARG A 231 -24.10 -2.57 -24.45
N LEU A 232 -23.76 -3.36 -23.43
CA LEU A 232 -24.61 -3.51 -22.25
C LEU A 232 -24.68 -2.20 -21.45
N ALA A 233 -23.57 -1.46 -21.33
CA ALA A 233 -23.55 -0.16 -20.70
C ALA A 233 -24.48 0.85 -21.38
N GLY A 234 -24.59 0.79 -22.71
CA GLY A 234 -25.56 1.59 -23.48
C GLY A 234 -27.03 1.24 -23.18
N LYS A 235 -27.31 -0.01 -22.79
CA LYS A 235 -28.66 -0.51 -22.46
C LYS A 235 -28.98 -0.36 -20.96
N CYS A 236 -28.01 -0.04 -20.12
CA CYS A 236 -28.21 0.06 -18.69
C CYS A 236 -29.04 1.29 -18.34
N ARG A 237 -30.16 1.09 -17.62
CA ARG A 237 -30.96 2.21 -17.11
C ARG A 237 -30.25 2.91 -15.97
N MET A 238 -29.93 4.19 -16.15
CA MET A 238 -29.44 5.07 -15.08
C MET A 238 -30.61 5.40 -14.15
N ARG A 239 -30.53 4.98 -12.90
CA ARG A 239 -31.57 5.14 -11.91
C ARG A 239 -31.27 6.20 -10.87
N HIS A 240 -30.01 6.52 -10.73
CA HIS A 240 -29.50 7.39 -9.68
C HIS A 240 -28.54 8.41 -10.25
N ALA A 241 -28.52 9.60 -9.65
CA ALA A 241 -27.60 10.67 -9.99
C ALA A 241 -27.07 11.32 -8.72
N THR A 242 -25.84 11.82 -8.76
CA THR A 242 -25.22 12.57 -7.67
C THR A 242 -24.07 13.44 -8.18
N SER A 243 -23.62 14.39 -7.36
CA SER A 243 -22.44 15.19 -7.62
C SER A 243 -21.23 14.60 -6.92
N VAL A 244 -20.10 14.51 -7.61
CA VAL A 244 -18.84 14.06 -7.04
C VAL A 244 -17.80 15.17 -7.21
N THR A 245 -17.12 15.52 -6.11
CA THR A 245 -16.01 16.47 -6.12
C THR A 245 -14.69 15.73 -5.92
N PHE A 246 -13.73 15.97 -6.78
CA PHE A 246 -12.38 15.38 -6.69
C PHE A 246 -11.32 16.38 -7.14
N LEU A 247 -10.07 16.16 -6.73
CA LEU A 247 -8.94 16.98 -7.15
C LEU A 247 -8.46 16.54 -8.54
N SER A 248 -8.40 17.46 -9.47
CA SER A 248 -7.83 17.29 -10.81
C SER A 248 -6.81 18.36 -11.07
N HIS A 249 -5.53 18.01 -11.27
CA HIS A 249 -4.42 18.96 -11.46
C HIS A 249 -4.36 20.05 -10.38
N GLY A 250 -4.58 19.65 -9.11
CA GLY A 250 -4.54 20.57 -7.97
C GLY A 250 -5.76 21.49 -7.80
N LYS A 251 -6.78 21.36 -8.66
CA LYS A 251 -8.06 22.11 -8.56
C LYS A 251 -9.21 21.17 -8.22
N GLU A 252 -10.12 21.64 -7.39
CA GLU A 252 -11.38 20.92 -7.14
C GLU A 252 -12.26 20.97 -8.39
N LYS A 253 -12.69 19.81 -8.83
CA LYS A 253 -13.62 19.62 -9.94
C LYS A 253 -14.83 18.87 -9.46
N THR A 254 -16.00 19.44 -9.62
CA THR A 254 -17.28 18.79 -9.35
C THR A 254 -17.90 18.35 -10.68
N VAL A 255 -18.33 17.08 -10.74
CA VAL A 255 -19.01 16.51 -11.89
C VAL A 255 -20.33 15.88 -11.46
N GLN A 256 -21.35 15.98 -12.31
CA GLN A 256 -22.59 15.24 -12.16
C GLN A 256 -22.37 13.85 -12.75
N ILE A 257 -22.72 12.84 -11.99
CA ILE A 257 -22.67 11.44 -12.44
C ILE A 257 -24.04 10.81 -12.34
N GLU A 258 -24.32 9.91 -13.27
CA GLU A 258 -25.46 9.02 -13.24
C GLU A 258 -25.00 7.57 -13.16
N PHE A 259 -25.71 6.74 -12.44
CA PHE A 259 -25.34 5.33 -12.32
C PHE A 259 -26.54 4.41 -12.21
N GLY A 260 -26.33 3.17 -12.65
CA GLY A 260 -27.30 2.09 -12.60
C GLY A 260 -26.59 0.74 -12.67
N ALA A 261 -27.34 -0.33 -12.54
CA ALA A 261 -26.79 -1.67 -12.64
C ALA A 261 -27.73 -2.65 -13.35
N MET A 262 -27.13 -3.70 -13.89
CA MET A 262 -27.81 -4.85 -14.45
C MET A 262 -27.13 -6.15 -14.03
N GLU A 263 -27.91 -7.22 -13.91
CA GLU A 263 -27.38 -8.55 -13.66
C GLU A 263 -26.79 -9.12 -14.96
N VAL A 264 -25.59 -9.67 -14.83
CA VAL A 264 -24.85 -10.28 -15.94
C VAL A 264 -24.14 -11.54 -15.46
N ARG A 265 -23.58 -12.32 -16.39
CA ARG A 265 -22.73 -13.48 -16.08
C ARG A 265 -21.49 -13.47 -16.97
N LEU A 266 -20.44 -14.14 -16.52
CA LEU A 266 -19.29 -14.46 -17.40
C LEU A 266 -19.66 -15.66 -18.29
N PRO A 267 -19.25 -15.69 -19.57
CA PRO A 267 -19.55 -16.81 -20.46
C PRO A 267 -19.11 -18.18 -19.93
N GLY A 268 -17.98 -18.23 -19.23
CA GLY A 268 -17.45 -19.48 -18.65
C GLY A 268 -18.00 -19.82 -17.25
N LYS A 269 -18.85 -19.00 -16.65
CA LYS A 269 -19.43 -19.19 -15.30
C LYS A 269 -20.93 -18.80 -15.31
N PRO A 270 -21.77 -19.57 -16.04
CA PRO A 270 -23.19 -19.20 -16.25
C PRO A 270 -24.03 -19.22 -14.97
N ASP A 271 -23.63 -20.01 -13.98
CA ASP A 271 -24.35 -20.14 -12.72
C ASP A 271 -24.05 -19.02 -11.71
N THR A 272 -23.02 -18.20 -11.98
CA THR A 272 -22.62 -17.14 -11.07
C THR A 272 -23.21 -15.81 -11.52
N ALA A 273 -24.17 -15.30 -10.77
CA ALA A 273 -24.73 -13.97 -10.99
C ALA A 273 -23.74 -12.89 -10.57
N LEU A 274 -23.46 -11.97 -11.48
CA LEU A 274 -22.64 -10.79 -11.26
C LEU A 274 -23.44 -9.53 -11.56
N ARG A 275 -22.93 -8.39 -11.13
CA ARG A 275 -23.54 -7.08 -11.41
C ARG A 275 -22.58 -6.27 -12.27
N LEU A 276 -23.08 -5.75 -13.37
CA LEU A 276 -22.43 -4.70 -14.14
C LEU A 276 -23.00 -3.36 -13.66
N VAL A 277 -22.20 -2.61 -12.89
CA VAL A 277 -22.53 -1.24 -12.47
C VAL A 277 -21.94 -0.29 -13.48
N VAL A 278 -22.79 0.54 -14.07
CA VAL A 278 -22.43 1.52 -15.10
C VAL A 278 -22.51 2.91 -14.53
N VAL A 279 -21.45 3.72 -14.71
CA VAL A 279 -21.39 5.11 -14.26
C VAL A 279 -21.08 6.02 -15.44
N LYS A 280 -21.88 7.05 -15.66
CA LYS A 280 -21.68 8.10 -16.67
C LYS A 280 -21.33 9.42 -15.99
N GLY A 281 -20.65 10.33 -16.70
CA GLY A 281 -20.32 11.67 -16.22
C GLY A 281 -18.85 11.92 -15.94
N PHE A 282 -17.99 10.90 -15.81
CA PHE A 282 -16.55 11.08 -15.64
C PHE A 282 -15.78 11.33 -16.95
N GLY A 283 -16.40 11.14 -18.09
CA GLY A 283 -15.78 11.30 -19.41
C GLY A 283 -16.74 10.88 -20.53
N GLN A 284 -16.24 10.77 -21.75
CA GLN A 284 -17.04 10.41 -22.92
C GLN A 284 -17.53 8.94 -22.85
N THR A 285 -16.70 8.04 -22.33
CA THR A 285 -17.07 6.62 -22.20
C THR A 285 -17.54 6.31 -20.78
N PRO A 286 -18.60 5.51 -20.61
CA PRO A 286 -19.06 5.12 -19.29
C PRO A 286 -18.03 4.25 -18.57
N MET A 287 -17.92 4.41 -17.25
CA MET A 287 -17.17 3.52 -16.40
C MET A 287 -18.02 2.27 -16.13
N MET A 288 -17.46 1.09 -16.36
CA MET A 288 -18.10 -0.20 -16.20
C MET A 288 -17.42 -0.98 -15.09
N LEU A 289 -18.15 -1.29 -14.01
CA LEU A 289 -17.63 -2.02 -12.86
C LEU A 289 -18.31 -3.38 -12.79
N LEU A 290 -17.53 -4.45 -12.88
CA LEU A 290 -18.02 -5.81 -12.67
C LEU A 290 -17.76 -6.20 -11.20
N THR A 291 -18.79 -6.75 -10.56
CA THR A 291 -18.72 -7.11 -9.14
C THR A 291 -19.64 -8.27 -8.78
N ASN A 292 -19.22 -9.05 -7.77
CA ASN A 292 -20.03 -10.05 -7.09
C ASN A 292 -20.52 -9.57 -5.71
N VAL A 293 -20.27 -8.31 -5.35
CA VAL A 293 -20.77 -7.75 -4.08
C VAL A 293 -22.30 -7.77 -4.10
N VAL A 294 -22.86 -8.52 -3.15
CA VAL A 294 -24.32 -8.68 -3.02
C VAL A 294 -24.96 -7.36 -2.61
N GLY A 295 -26.14 -7.08 -3.17
CA GLY A 295 -26.90 -5.87 -2.82
C GLY A 295 -28.05 -5.63 -3.76
N THR A 296 -28.83 -4.61 -3.47
CA THR A 296 -30.00 -4.18 -4.27
C THR A 296 -29.62 -3.12 -5.30
N ASN A 297 -30.54 -2.76 -6.17
CA ASN A 297 -30.40 -1.61 -7.08
C ASN A 297 -30.80 -0.27 -6.42
N SER A 298 -30.76 -0.20 -5.06
CA SER A 298 -30.96 1.05 -4.33
C SER A 298 -29.76 1.98 -4.50
N TYR A 299 -30.00 3.26 -4.31
CA TYR A 299 -28.93 4.28 -4.33
C TYR A 299 -27.75 3.89 -3.42
N ARG A 300 -28.04 3.57 -2.16
CA ARG A 300 -27.02 3.25 -1.15
C ARG A 300 -26.15 2.05 -1.56
N SER A 301 -26.78 0.97 -2.03
CA SER A 301 -26.07 -0.26 -2.42
C SER A 301 -25.18 -0.04 -3.65
N LEU A 302 -25.66 0.70 -4.65
CA LEU A 302 -24.86 1.00 -5.84
C LEU A 302 -23.78 2.04 -5.56
N TRP A 303 -24.10 3.04 -4.72
CA TRP A 303 -23.16 4.07 -4.32
C TRP A 303 -21.93 3.48 -3.60
N GLN A 304 -22.13 2.52 -2.70
CA GLN A 304 -21.03 1.80 -2.04
C GLN A 304 -20.05 1.18 -3.05
N ILE A 305 -20.53 0.62 -4.15
CA ILE A 305 -19.67 0.04 -5.19
C ILE A 305 -18.93 1.15 -5.97
N VAL A 306 -19.65 2.21 -6.35
CA VAL A 306 -19.09 3.34 -7.10
C VAL A 306 -18.04 4.08 -6.26
N GLU A 307 -18.39 4.44 -5.02
CA GLU A 307 -17.47 5.11 -4.08
C GLU A 307 -16.28 4.21 -3.72
N GLY A 308 -16.51 2.91 -3.52
CA GLY A 308 -15.48 1.92 -3.30
C GLY A 308 -14.46 1.91 -4.44
N TYR A 309 -14.92 1.91 -5.69
CA TYR A 309 -14.02 2.01 -6.83
C TYR A 309 -13.31 3.38 -6.91
N MET A 310 -14.00 4.48 -6.65
CA MET A 310 -13.38 5.81 -6.64
C MET A 310 -12.31 5.96 -5.55
N SER A 311 -12.46 5.25 -4.44
CA SER A 311 -11.44 5.22 -3.37
C SER A 311 -10.09 4.69 -3.87
N ARG A 312 -10.06 3.88 -4.94
CA ARG A 312 -8.82 3.44 -5.60
C ARG A 312 -7.96 4.61 -6.05
N TRP A 313 -8.54 5.68 -6.58
CA TRP A 313 -7.76 6.87 -6.99
C TRP A 313 -7.02 7.53 -5.82
N ARG A 314 -7.58 7.45 -4.62
CA ARG A 314 -6.90 7.95 -3.40
C ARG A 314 -5.79 7.01 -2.95
N VAL A 315 -5.90 5.71 -3.25
CA VAL A 315 -4.86 4.73 -2.96
C VAL A 315 -3.64 4.89 -3.89
N GLU A 316 -3.83 5.41 -5.12
CA GLU A 316 -2.70 5.83 -5.97
C GLU A 316 -1.79 6.84 -5.25
N GLU A 317 -2.36 7.69 -4.41
CA GLU A 317 -1.59 8.60 -3.56
C GLU A 317 -0.78 7.84 -2.48
N ALA A 318 -1.31 6.75 -1.92
CA ALA A 318 -0.56 5.90 -0.99
C ALA A 318 0.61 5.20 -1.68
N ILE A 319 0.42 4.70 -2.89
CA ILE A 319 1.48 4.08 -3.69
C ILE A 319 2.55 5.12 -4.04
N ARG A 320 2.13 6.30 -4.45
CA ARG A 320 3.02 7.44 -4.70
C ARG A 320 3.80 7.83 -3.44
N PHE A 321 3.12 7.90 -2.29
CA PHE A 321 3.76 8.14 -1.00
C PHE A 321 4.88 7.13 -0.73
N ILE A 322 4.62 5.82 -0.87
CA ILE A 322 5.61 4.78 -0.63
C ILE A 322 6.79 4.90 -1.62
N LYS A 323 6.50 5.08 -2.91
CA LYS A 323 7.54 5.20 -3.93
C LYS A 323 8.40 6.46 -3.77
N GLN A 324 7.77 7.62 -3.56
CA GLN A 324 8.47 8.91 -3.55
C GLN A 324 9.09 9.24 -2.20
N SER A 325 8.38 9.01 -1.08
CA SER A 325 8.91 9.36 0.25
C SER A 325 10.12 8.52 0.63
N TYR A 326 10.21 7.29 0.13
CA TYR A 326 11.33 6.40 0.43
C TYR A 326 12.23 6.13 -0.78
N ARG A 327 11.99 6.82 -1.91
CA ARG A 327 12.78 6.69 -3.15
C ARG A 327 12.95 5.24 -3.60
N LEU A 328 11.86 4.46 -3.59
CA LEU A 328 11.89 3.03 -3.88
C LEU A 328 12.56 2.71 -5.22
N GLU A 329 12.43 3.59 -6.21
CA GLU A 329 13.05 3.45 -7.52
C GLU A 329 14.59 3.63 -7.50
N ASP A 330 15.13 4.26 -6.45
CA ASP A 330 16.57 4.48 -6.27
C ASP A 330 17.32 3.25 -5.71
N MET A 331 16.65 2.11 -5.49
CA MET A 331 17.32 0.88 -5.04
C MET A 331 18.43 0.47 -6.00
N ARG A 332 19.66 0.26 -5.47
CA ARG A 332 20.86 -0.17 -6.21
C ARG A 332 21.47 -1.37 -5.50
N LEU A 333 20.91 -2.55 -5.75
CA LEU A 333 21.33 -3.79 -5.11
C LEU A 333 21.62 -4.84 -6.19
N LEU A 334 22.82 -5.42 -6.15
CA LEU A 334 23.30 -6.41 -7.13
C LEU A 334 22.91 -7.85 -6.78
N ASN A 335 21.84 -8.02 -6.00
CA ASN A 335 21.30 -9.33 -5.64
C ASN A 335 19.79 -9.26 -5.57
N TYR A 336 19.12 -10.16 -6.26
CA TYR A 336 17.66 -10.14 -6.41
C TYR A 336 16.91 -10.36 -5.10
N GLY A 337 17.37 -11.28 -4.23
CA GLY A 337 16.79 -11.47 -2.90
C GLY A 337 16.89 -10.22 -2.03
N ARG A 338 18.02 -9.49 -2.12
CA ARG A 338 18.18 -8.21 -1.42
C ARG A 338 17.21 -7.13 -1.93
N LEU A 339 16.91 -7.11 -3.23
CA LEU A 339 15.92 -6.19 -3.81
C LEU A 339 14.52 -6.46 -3.22
N LYS A 340 14.11 -7.73 -3.18
CA LYS A 340 12.83 -8.14 -2.60
C LYS A 340 12.74 -7.79 -1.11
N ASN A 341 13.79 -8.08 -0.35
CA ASN A 341 13.86 -7.77 1.07
C ASN A 341 13.81 -6.26 1.34
N MET A 342 14.50 -5.45 0.52
CA MET A 342 14.45 -3.99 0.64
C MET A 342 13.03 -3.46 0.33
N ALA A 343 12.39 -3.97 -0.71
CA ALA A 343 11.02 -3.58 -1.04
C ALA A 343 10.05 -3.88 0.13
N ALA A 344 10.17 -5.04 0.76
CA ALA A 344 9.39 -5.40 1.94
C ALA A 344 9.67 -4.49 3.15
N LEU A 345 10.95 -4.15 3.39
CA LEU A 345 11.33 -3.20 4.46
C LEU A 345 10.74 -1.80 4.22
N VAL A 346 10.64 -1.35 2.96
CA VAL A 346 9.99 -0.07 2.64
C VAL A 346 8.50 -0.12 2.96
N VAL A 347 7.81 -1.24 2.68
CA VAL A 347 6.42 -1.43 3.09
C VAL A 347 6.29 -1.39 4.62
N CYS A 348 7.19 -2.04 5.35
CA CYS A 348 7.21 -1.98 6.82
C CYS A 348 7.42 -0.54 7.33
N ALA A 349 8.32 0.23 6.71
CA ALA A 349 8.52 1.65 7.05
C ALA A 349 7.27 2.47 6.76
N ALA A 350 6.62 2.25 5.61
CA ALA A 350 5.36 2.90 5.28
C ALA A 350 4.23 2.51 6.25
N ALA A 351 4.13 1.24 6.64
CA ALA A 351 3.15 0.74 7.62
C ALA A 351 3.40 1.35 9.02
N PHE A 352 4.66 1.53 9.42
CA PHE A 352 4.97 2.26 10.65
C PHE A 352 4.43 3.69 10.60
N ALA A 353 4.71 4.45 9.55
CA ALA A 353 4.27 5.84 9.44
C ALA A 353 2.74 5.97 9.28
N SER A 354 2.11 5.11 8.47
CA SER A 354 0.69 5.22 8.14
C SER A 354 -0.22 4.46 9.09
N THR A 355 0.07 3.20 9.37
CA THR A 355 -0.80 2.34 10.18
C THR A 355 -0.50 2.51 11.67
N TRP A 356 0.76 2.30 12.09
CA TRP A 356 1.11 2.41 13.50
C TRP A 356 0.98 3.85 14.02
N MET A 357 1.71 4.80 13.42
CA MET A 357 1.68 6.21 13.86
C MET A 357 0.42 6.93 13.38
N GLY A 358 -0.06 6.64 12.18
CA GLY A 358 -1.15 7.35 11.53
C GLY A 358 -2.54 6.96 12.02
N LEU A 359 -2.75 5.69 12.40
CA LEU A 359 -4.05 5.17 12.81
C LEU A 359 -4.12 4.82 14.30
N GLY A 360 -3.00 4.78 15.00
CA GLY A 360 -2.98 4.48 16.43
C GLY A 360 -3.78 5.52 17.22
N GLU A 361 -4.93 5.14 17.78
CA GLU A 361 -5.82 6.05 18.53
C GLU A 361 -5.10 6.67 19.74
N LYS A 362 -4.32 5.87 20.47
CA LYS A 362 -3.53 6.33 21.61
C LYS A 362 -2.33 7.21 21.23
N LEU A 363 -2.05 7.41 19.95
CA LEU A 363 -0.92 8.20 19.44
C LEU A 363 -1.34 9.56 18.85
N GLU A 364 -2.60 9.97 19.02
CA GLU A 364 -3.13 11.18 18.40
C GLU A 364 -2.34 12.45 18.77
N ILE A 365 -2.03 12.63 20.04
CA ILE A 365 -1.25 13.79 20.52
C ILE A 365 0.17 13.73 19.97
N LEU A 366 0.84 12.57 20.03
CA LEU A 366 2.18 12.40 19.51
C LEU A 366 2.21 12.65 17.99
N ARG A 367 1.22 12.11 17.26
CA ARG A 367 1.03 12.32 15.83
C ARG A 367 0.86 13.81 15.49
N GLY A 368 0.06 14.55 16.27
CA GLY A 368 -0.10 16.00 16.12
C GLY A 368 1.25 16.71 16.18
N HIS A 369 2.05 16.45 17.20
CA HIS A 369 3.40 17.03 17.32
C HIS A 369 4.34 16.65 16.17
N VAL A 370 4.26 15.40 15.66
CA VAL A 370 5.05 14.96 14.51
C VAL A 370 4.65 15.71 13.24
N ILE A 371 3.34 15.90 13.01
CA ILE A 371 2.81 16.66 11.87
C ILE A 371 3.22 18.13 11.94
N ASP A 372 3.15 18.77 13.11
CA ASP A 372 3.55 20.16 13.30
C ASP A 372 5.02 20.39 12.94
N LEU A 373 5.88 19.42 13.20
CA LEU A 373 7.30 19.47 12.84
C LEU A 373 7.56 19.31 11.33
N SER A 374 6.59 18.88 10.55
CA SER A 374 6.78 18.68 9.10
C SER A 374 7.09 19.98 8.34
N ARG A 375 6.76 21.17 8.90
CA ARG A 375 6.99 22.52 8.33
C ARG A 375 6.58 22.63 6.86
N ARG A 376 5.45 22.08 6.49
CA ARG A 376 4.93 22.26 5.15
C ARG A 376 4.49 23.71 4.99
N ILE A 377 4.88 24.35 3.87
CA ILE A 377 4.53 25.73 3.52
C ILE A 377 3.02 25.85 3.30
N HIS A 378 2.42 24.78 2.77
CA HIS A 378 0.97 24.67 2.58
C HIS A 378 0.35 23.85 3.72
N LYS A 379 -0.95 24.06 3.96
CA LYS A 379 -1.73 23.28 4.96
C LYS A 379 -1.50 21.78 4.77
N VAL A 380 -1.58 21.03 5.87
CA VAL A 380 -1.48 19.55 5.84
C VAL A 380 -2.48 19.02 4.82
N PRO A 381 -2.03 18.29 3.79
CA PRO A 381 -2.93 17.75 2.78
C PRO A 381 -3.89 16.73 3.39
N ALA A 382 -5.01 16.47 2.71
CA ALA A 382 -5.95 15.42 3.12
C ALA A 382 -5.24 14.05 3.29
N PHE A 383 -4.19 13.81 2.52
CA PHE A 383 -3.28 12.67 2.67
C PHE A 383 -2.11 13.03 3.61
N PHE A 384 -2.36 13.01 4.90
CA PHE A 384 -1.44 13.50 5.94
C PHE A 384 -0.20 12.61 6.19
N TYR A 385 -0.13 11.43 5.59
CA TYR A 385 1.00 10.50 5.80
C TYR A 385 2.35 11.06 5.33
N TYR A 386 2.35 11.91 4.30
CA TYR A 386 3.56 12.66 3.92
C TYR A 386 4.06 13.55 5.07
N ALA A 387 3.15 14.22 5.77
CA ALA A 387 3.51 15.07 6.89
C ALA A 387 4.05 14.26 8.08
N ILE A 388 3.48 13.08 8.34
CA ILE A 388 3.99 12.15 9.36
C ILE A 388 5.42 11.71 8.99
N ALA A 389 5.64 11.22 7.77
CA ALA A 389 6.96 10.77 7.34
C ALA A 389 8.00 11.91 7.39
N ASP A 390 7.66 13.11 6.92
CA ASP A 390 8.54 14.28 6.99
C ASP A 390 8.82 14.70 8.45
N GLY A 391 7.84 14.63 9.33
CA GLY A 391 8.01 14.91 10.75
C GLY A 391 8.93 13.91 11.43
N ILE A 392 8.74 12.61 11.18
CA ILE A 392 9.61 11.53 11.67
C ILE A 392 11.05 11.75 11.19
N ARG A 393 11.24 12.00 9.89
CA ARG A 393 12.57 12.30 9.33
C ARG A 393 13.25 13.42 10.09
N ARG A 394 12.58 14.56 10.27
CA ARG A 394 13.16 15.72 10.96
C ARG A 394 13.52 15.44 12.41
N LEU A 395 12.69 14.67 13.09
CA LEU A 395 12.97 14.23 14.45
C LEU A 395 14.21 13.36 14.50
N PHE A 396 14.30 12.37 13.61
CA PHE A 396 15.42 11.42 13.62
C PHE A 396 16.74 12.06 13.17
N THR A 397 16.71 12.93 12.16
CA THR A 397 17.94 13.61 11.68
C THR A 397 18.46 14.68 12.63
N ARG A 398 17.57 15.45 13.29
CA ARG A 398 17.98 16.58 14.13
C ARG A 398 18.16 16.23 15.59
N PHE A 399 17.33 15.33 16.12
CA PHE A 399 17.26 15.01 17.53
C PHE A 399 17.46 13.51 17.81
N GLY A 400 17.71 12.72 16.74
CA GLY A 400 17.75 11.27 16.82
C GLY A 400 18.97 10.71 17.53
N GLY A 401 20.14 11.28 17.34
CA GLY A 401 21.39 10.73 17.91
C GLY A 401 21.75 9.31 17.41
N GLY A 402 21.15 8.87 16.28
CA GLY A 402 21.32 7.52 15.75
C GLY A 402 20.47 6.44 16.43
N TRP A 403 20.58 5.21 15.96
CA TRP A 403 19.83 4.07 16.51
C TRP A 403 20.39 3.55 17.85
N CYS A 404 21.70 3.63 18.06
CA CYS A 404 22.40 2.98 19.19
C CYS A 404 22.61 3.85 20.44
N ARG A 405 22.46 5.17 20.36
CA ARG A 405 22.92 6.13 21.41
C ARG A 405 22.06 6.23 22.67
N GLN A 406 21.15 5.32 22.91
CA GLN A 406 20.07 5.49 23.89
C GLN A 406 20.25 4.86 25.27
N ARG A 407 21.43 4.41 25.64
CA ARG A 407 21.61 3.89 27.02
C ARG A 407 22.03 4.95 28.05
N GLU A 408 22.41 6.16 27.61
CA GLU A 408 23.04 7.13 28.53
C GLU A 408 22.20 8.35 28.92
N GLU A 409 21.05 8.60 28.26
CA GLU A 409 20.16 9.71 28.61
C GLU A 409 18.69 9.23 28.71
N ALA A 410 18.38 8.42 29.69
CA ALA A 410 17.00 8.24 30.11
C ALA A 410 16.58 9.52 30.85
N PRO A 411 15.53 10.25 30.42
CA PRO A 411 14.93 11.27 31.26
C PRO A 411 14.42 10.61 32.55
N ASP A 412 14.54 11.33 33.65
CA ASP A 412 14.14 10.92 34.99
C ASP A 412 12.91 10.00 35.00
N GLU A 413 13.05 8.78 35.52
CA GLU A 413 12.07 7.68 35.42
C GLU A 413 10.66 8.04 35.97
N GLY A 414 10.56 9.11 36.77
CA GLY A 414 9.30 9.57 37.36
C GLY A 414 8.27 10.07 36.35
N ASP A 415 8.71 10.80 35.33
CA ASP A 415 7.82 11.45 34.34
C ASP A 415 7.36 10.46 33.22
N THR A 416 8.17 9.43 32.94
CA THR A 416 7.88 8.46 31.89
C THR A 416 6.92 7.36 32.35
N ARG A 417 7.00 6.93 33.62
CA ARG A 417 6.09 5.93 34.21
C ARG A 417 4.68 6.48 34.36
N GLN A 418 4.53 7.73 34.74
CA GLN A 418 3.21 8.35 34.92
C GLN A 418 2.48 8.50 33.60
N MET A 419 3.18 8.87 32.52
CA MET A 419 2.59 8.98 31.17
C MET A 419 2.27 7.61 30.53
N LEU A 420 3.03 6.56 30.81
CA LEU A 420 2.72 5.19 30.37
C LEU A 420 1.52 4.61 31.15
N LEU A 421 1.36 4.98 32.41
CA LEU A 421 0.20 4.63 33.24
C LEU A 421 -1.06 5.37 32.79
N GLU A 422 -0.98 6.66 32.49
CA GLU A 422 -2.11 7.44 31.96
C GLU A 422 -2.58 6.95 30.60
N LEU A 423 -1.66 6.46 29.75
CA LEU A 423 -2.01 5.82 28.48
C LEU A 423 -2.60 4.41 28.64
N ARG A 424 -2.37 3.72 29.79
CA ARG A 424 -2.92 2.40 30.08
C ARG A 424 -4.29 2.43 30.77
N PHE A 425 -4.64 3.52 31.44
CA PHE A 425 -5.82 3.61 32.32
C PHE A 425 -6.84 4.68 31.92
N ALA A 426 -6.77 5.26 30.71
CA ALA A 426 -7.88 6.06 30.22
C ALA A 426 -9.08 5.14 29.96
N PRO A 427 -10.21 5.30 30.68
CA PRO A 427 -11.41 4.49 30.43
C PRO A 427 -11.96 4.77 29.04
N GLY A 428 -12.48 3.71 28.41
CA GLY A 428 -13.03 3.68 27.07
C GLY A 428 -14.32 4.49 26.89
#